data_51e3a1b28c61d48a5e7266b9b2db58b9
#
_entry.id   51e3a1b28c61d48a5e7266b9b2db58b9
#
_cell.length_a   1.000
_cell.length_b   1.000
_cell.length_c   1.000
_cell.angle_alpha   90.00
_cell.angle_beta   90.00
_cell.angle_gamma   90.00
#
_symmetry.space_group_name_H-M   'P 1'
#
loop_
_entity.id
_entity.type
_entity.pdbx_description
1 polymer ?
#
loop_
_entity_poly.entity_id
_entity_poly.type
_entity_poly.pdbx_seq_one_letter_code
_entity_poly.pdbx_strand_id
1 'polypeptide(L)'
;MATNVAVSVRLLAWWWAEVVTVTEQQDGYDVVVIGGGAAGLNGALMLARARRSVLVIDAGTPRNAPAEGVHGLLARDGMPPGELLELGRAEVRGYGGEVLAGEVEAVTGAADGFVVTLTDDRAYRARRLLVTTGLVDELPEIPGLSARWGRDLVHCPYCHGWEVRDQAIGVLATGPMAVHQALLFRQLSSDVVFFAHTAAPPVGEAAEQLAARGIRAVPGEVAGLVVTDDRLTGVRLSDGTVVARTALAVQPTMVARAGFLDGIGLRAVAHPSGLGVHLPVDATGRTEVAGVWAAGNVTDPAAQVGNAAAAGAFAAAQLNADLVGADTRAAVAAYRRAIEDPFSARMEARVAELVAGEHRHGL
;
A
#
# COMPACT_ATOMS: atom_id res chain seq x y z
N MET A 1 60.16 34.74 -1.29
CA MET A 1 59.57 33.56 -1.95
C MET A 1 58.39 33.05 -1.10
N ALA A 2 57.27 33.76 -1.10
CA ALA A 2 56.06 33.34 -0.35
C ALA A 2 54.82 34.04 -0.91
N THR A 3 54.59 34.01 -2.21
CA THR A 3 53.40 34.69 -2.81
C THR A 3 52.63 33.85 -3.84
N ASN A 4 52.97 32.58 -4.05
CA ASN A 4 52.27 31.76 -5.08
C ASN A 4 51.44 30.58 -4.58
N VAL A 5 51.27 30.42 -3.27
CA VAL A 5 50.45 29.31 -2.71
C VAL A 5 49.02 29.77 -2.35
N ALA A 6 48.81 31.06 -2.16
CA ALA A 6 47.49 31.59 -1.74
C ALA A 6 46.48 31.76 -2.90
N VAL A 7 46.89 31.82 -4.15
CA VAL A 7 45.99 32.02 -5.32
C VAL A 7 45.36 30.71 -5.77
N SER A 8 46.06 29.59 -5.67
CA SER A 8 45.51 28.27 -6.04
C SER A 8 44.44 27.73 -5.07
N VAL A 9 44.53 28.09 -3.80
CA VAL A 9 43.57 27.64 -2.79
C VAL A 9 42.22 28.40 -2.89
N ARG A 10 42.27 29.68 -3.33
CA ARG A 10 41.02 30.45 -3.52
C ARG A 10 40.21 30.02 -4.75
N LEU A 11 40.86 29.58 -5.83
CA LEU A 11 40.16 29.07 -7.00
C LEU A 11 39.48 27.70 -6.76
N LEU A 12 40.12 26.83 -5.97
CA LEU A 12 39.50 25.56 -5.57
C LEU A 12 38.34 25.74 -4.59
N ALA A 13 38.43 26.72 -3.67
CA ALA A 13 37.33 27.02 -2.74
C ALA A 13 36.10 27.61 -3.46
N TRP A 14 36.28 28.38 -4.53
CA TRP A 14 35.16 28.88 -5.33
C TRP A 14 34.45 27.79 -6.12
N TRP A 15 35.18 26.82 -6.62
CA TRP A 15 34.60 25.71 -7.37
C TRP A 15 33.77 24.76 -6.48
N TRP A 16 34.19 24.60 -5.23
CA TRP A 16 33.42 23.81 -4.24
C TRP A 16 32.25 24.59 -3.67
N ALA A 17 32.29 25.90 -3.58
CA ALA A 17 31.20 26.71 -3.10
C ALA A 17 30.02 26.81 -4.09
N GLU A 18 30.29 26.78 -5.39
CA GLU A 18 29.23 26.76 -6.42
C GLU A 18 28.59 25.38 -6.60
N VAL A 19 29.26 24.30 -6.23
CA VAL A 19 28.68 22.94 -6.27
C VAL A 19 27.76 22.65 -5.05
N VAL A 20 27.87 23.45 -3.97
CA VAL A 20 27.10 23.21 -2.73
C VAL A 20 25.84 24.09 -2.63
N THR A 21 25.62 25.04 -3.54
CA THR A 21 24.47 25.96 -3.47
C THR A 21 23.44 25.82 -4.59
N VAL A 22 23.35 24.64 -5.22
CA VAL A 22 22.13 24.27 -5.93
C VAL A 22 21.33 23.34 -5.02
N THR A 23 20.71 23.86 -3.98
CA THR A 23 19.41 23.37 -3.56
C THR A 23 18.45 23.76 -4.68
N GLU A 24 18.48 23.04 -5.79
CA GLU A 24 17.34 22.95 -6.66
C GLU A 24 16.17 22.52 -5.76
N GLN A 25 15.23 23.43 -5.56
CA GLN A 25 13.90 23.09 -5.11
C GLN A 25 13.45 22.00 -6.08
N GLN A 26 13.39 20.77 -5.61
CA GLN A 26 13.09 19.59 -6.44
C GLN A 26 11.70 19.84 -7.02
N ASP A 27 11.61 20.22 -8.31
CA ASP A 27 10.35 20.54 -8.99
C ASP A 27 9.37 19.34 -9.05
N GLY A 28 9.73 18.19 -8.47
CA GLY A 28 8.93 16.99 -8.37
C GLY A 28 9.70 15.76 -7.92
N TYR A 29 8.97 14.69 -7.64
CA TYR A 29 9.51 13.39 -7.28
C TYR A 29 9.49 12.43 -8.45
N ASP A 30 10.45 11.50 -8.50
CA ASP A 30 10.35 10.35 -9.41
C ASP A 30 9.07 9.56 -9.11
N VAL A 31 8.79 9.35 -7.81
CA VAL A 31 7.62 8.59 -7.37
C VAL A 31 6.98 9.22 -6.14
N VAL A 32 5.67 9.42 -6.20
CA VAL A 32 4.86 9.62 -5.00
C VAL A 32 4.16 8.31 -4.66
N VAL A 33 4.37 7.83 -3.43
CA VAL A 33 3.70 6.67 -2.85
C VAL A 33 2.55 7.17 -1.99
N ILE A 34 1.32 6.76 -2.33
CA ILE A 34 0.11 7.18 -1.61
C ILE A 34 -0.33 6.07 -0.67
N GLY A 35 -0.12 6.28 0.64
CA GLY A 35 -0.36 5.32 1.71
C GLY A 35 0.95 4.77 2.30
N GLY A 36 1.18 5.00 3.59
CA GLY A 36 2.36 4.58 4.36
C GLY A 36 2.15 3.30 5.16
N GLY A 37 1.33 2.36 4.66
CA GLY A 37 1.21 1.01 5.21
C GLY A 37 2.36 0.09 4.78
N ALA A 38 2.26 -1.21 5.11
CA ALA A 38 3.30 -2.19 4.81
C ALA A 38 3.67 -2.24 3.31
N ALA A 39 2.69 -2.16 2.41
CA ALA A 39 2.93 -2.13 0.97
C ALA A 39 3.68 -0.86 0.54
N GLY A 40 3.21 0.31 1.00
CA GLY A 40 3.79 1.60 0.61
C GLY A 40 5.20 1.80 1.14
N LEU A 41 5.44 1.51 2.41
CA LEU A 41 6.77 1.66 3.00
C LEU A 41 7.78 0.69 2.38
N ASN A 42 7.38 -0.58 2.11
CA ASN A 42 8.31 -1.52 1.47
C ASN A 42 8.57 -1.15 -0.01
N GLY A 43 7.54 -0.64 -0.72
CA GLY A 43 7.71 -0.09 -2.06
C GLY A 43 8.62 1.14 -2.08
N ALA A 44 8.41 2.08 -1.16
CA ALA A 44 9.24 3.28 -1.02
C ALA A 44 10.70 2.93 -0.67
N LEU A 45 10.91 1.95 0.23
CA LEU A 45 12.23 1.45 0.58
C LEU A 45 12.98 0.91 -0.65
N MET A 46 12.32 0.11 -1.49
CA MET A 46 12.90 -0.41 -2.73
C MET A 46 13.30 0.72 -3.69
N LEU A 47 12.46 1.73 -3.85
CA LEU A 47 12.71 2.88 -4.72
C LEU A 47 13.83 3.78 -4.19
N ALA A 48 13.82 4.10 -2.90
CA ALA A 48 14.86 4.91 -2.26
C ALA A 48 16.24 4.22 -2.34
N ARG A 49 16.30 2.89 -2.12
CA ARG A 49 17.52 2.09 -2.32
C ARG A 49 18.00 2.06 -3.77
N ALA A 50 17.07 2.20 -4.74
CA ALA A 50 17.38 2.38 -6.16
C ALA A 50 17.74 3.84 -6.51
N ARG A 51 17.90 4.72 -5.51
CA ARG A 51 18.26 6.14 -5.63
C ARG A 51 17.23 6.98 -6.40
N ARG A 52 15.95 6.60 -6.33
CA ARG A 52 14.85 7.44 -6.81
C ARG A 52 14.47 8.47 -5.75
N SER A 53 14.07 9.66 -6.19
CA SER A 53 13.42 10.63 -5.31
C SER A 53 12.00 10.16 -5.00
N VAL A 54 11.73 9.88 -3.72
CA VAL A 54 10.47 9.25 -3.28
C VAL A 54 9.85 10.06 -2.17
N LEU A 55 8.57 10.38 -2.32
CA LEU A 55 7.72 10.92 -1.28
C LEU A 55 6.63 9.90 -0.93
N VAL A 56 6.54 9.51 0.34
CA VAL A 56 5.40 8.76 0.88
C VAL A 56 4.44 9.75 1.54
N ILE A 57 3.18 9.74 1.15
CA ILE A 57 2.11 10.52 1.77
C ILE A 57 1.20 9.55 2.53
N ASP A 58 1.08 9.72 3.86
CA ASP A 58 0.36 8.81 4.73
C ASP A 58 -0.65 9.54 5.61
N ALA A 59 -1.92 9.14 5.52
CA ALA A 59 -3.00 9.69 6.34
C ALA A 59 -2.97 9.21 7.81
N GLY A 60 -2.06 8.28 8.16
CA GLY A 60 -1.88 7.83 9.55
C GLY A 60 -3.00 6.93 10.09
N THR A 61 -3.85 6.38 9.24
CA THR A 61 -4.99 5.52 9.64
C THR A 61 -4.86 4.10 9.08
N PRO A 62 -3.88 3.29 9.54
CA PRO A 62 -3.71 1.95 9.04
C PRO A 62 -4.90 1.05 9.44
N ARG A 63 -5.32 0.16 8.52
CA ARG A 63 -6.44 -0.77 8.72
C ARG A 63 -6.34 -1.58 10.00
N ASN A 64 -5.15 -2.01 10.35
CA ASN A 64 -4.87 -2.85 11.51
C ASN A 64 -4.51 -2.07 12.78
N ALA A 65 -4.75 -0.77 12.83
CA ALA A 65 -4.49 0.05 14.02
C ALA A 65 -5.15 -0.49 15.31
N PRO A 66 -6.38 -1.08 15.26
CA PRO A 66 -7.00 -1.62 16.46
C PRO A 66 -6.37 -2.93 16.98
N ALA A 67 -5.52 -3.60 16.20
CA ALA A 67 -4.90 -4.87 16.57
C ALA A 67 -3.74 -4.66 17.55
N GLU A 68 -3.58 -5.56 18.52
CA GLU A 68 -2.46 -5.53 19.47
C GLU A 68 -1.13 -5.90 18.81
N GLY A 69 -1.16 -6.82 17.82
CA GLY A 69 0.02 -7.29 17.12
C GLY A 69 -0.22 -7.60 15.65
N VAL A 70 0.84 -7.58 14.87
CA VAL A 70 0.90 -8.13 13.51
C VAL A 70 1.30 -9.59 13.60
N HIS A 71 0.54 -10.48 12.95
CA HIS A 71 0.83 -11.90 12.94
C HIS A 71 1.15 -12.44 11.55
N GLY A 72 1.89 -13.56 11.51
CA GLY A 72 2.28 -14.19 10.25
C GLY A 72 3.36 -13.44 9.46
N LEU A 73 4.03 -12.46 10.06
CA LEU A 73 5.19 -11.79 9.48
C LEU A 73 6.47 -12.31 10.16
N LEU A 74 7.23 -13.13 9.44
CA LEU A 74 8.45 -13.77 9.95
C LEU A 74 9.40 -12.73 10.57
N ALA A 75 9.89 -13.03 11.76
CA ALA A 75 10.76 -12.21 12.61
C ALA A 75 10.11 -10.90 13.15
N ARG A 76 8.81 -10.69 12.93
CA ARG A 76 8.02 -9.57 13.46
C ARG A 76 6.66 -10.01 14.01
N ASP A 77 6.50 -11.31 14.28
CA ASP A 77 5.25 -11.84 14.83
C ASP A 77 4.96 -11.23 16.22
N GLY A 78 3.74 -10.77 16.43
CA GLY A 78 3.30 -10.08 17.64
C GLY A 78 3.73 -8.61 17.78
N MET A 79 4.48 -8.05 16.81
CA MET A 79 4.88 -6.64 16.85
C MET A 79 3.67 -5.71 16.75
N PRO A 80 3.54 -4.66 17.58
CA PRO A 80 2.49 -3.67 17.42
C PRO A 80 2.51 -3.03 16.03
N PRO A 81 1.34 -2.88 15.35
CA PRO A 81 1.29 -2.33 13.99
C PRO A 81 1.95 -0.96 13.86
N GLY A 82 1.76 -0.07 14.85
CA GLY A 82 2.37 1.26 14.86
C GLY A 82 3.90 1.21 14.90
N GLU A 83 4.47 0.31 15.72
CA GLU A 83 5.93 0.11 15.80
C GLU A 83 6.51 -0.39 14.49
N LEU A 84 5.87 -1.36 13.84
CA LEU A 84 6.28 -1.85 12.53
C LEU A 84 6.36 -0.73 11.49
N LEU A 85 5.34 0.13 11.47
CA LEU A 85 5.30 1.25 10.51
C LEU A 85 6.34 2.33 10.84
N GLU A 86 6.62 2.61 12.12
CA GLU A 86 7.69 3.55 12.51
C GLU A 86 9.07 3.05 12.08
N LEU A 87 9.37 1.77 12.27
CA LEU A 87 10.60 1.17 11.77
C LEU A 87 10.70 1.29 10.25
N GLY A 88 9.60 0.99 9.53
CA GLY A 88 9.58 1.13 8.07
C GLY A 88 9.78 2.59 7.60
N ARG A 89 9.19 3.59 8.28
CA ARG A 89 9.43 5.01 8.01
C ARG A 89 10.89 5.40 8.23
N ALA A 90 11.49 4.90 9.31
CA ALA A 90 12.91 5.15 9.61
C ALA A 90 13.82 4.54 8.52
N GLU A 91 13.52 3.33 8.05
CA GLU A 91 14.26 2.70 6.96
C GLU A 91 14.16 3.49 5.64
N VAL A 92 12.97 3.95 5.26
CA VAL A 92 12.77 4.78 4.06
C VAL A 92 13.59 6.07 4.16
N ARG A 93 13.51 6.77 5.30
CA ARG A 93 14.29 8.01 5.55
C ARG A 93 15.81 7.75 5.55
N GLY A 94 16.24 6.59 6.04
CA GLY A 94 17.65 6.19 6.06
C GLY A 94 18.29 6.10 4.66
N TYR A 95 17.47 5.91 3.61
CA TYR A 95 17.91 5.92 2.22
C TYR A 95 17.53 7.22 1.47
N GLY A 96 17.15 8.27 2.19
CA GLY A 96 16.84 9.58 1.61
C GLY A 96 15.42 9.73 1.07
N GLY A 97 14.53 8.77 1.30
CA GLY A 97 13.10 8.92 1.01
C GLY A 97 12.43 9.83 2.03
N GLU A 98 11.42 10.57 1.60
CA GLU A 98 10.62 11.45 2.45
C GLU A 98 9.30 10.78 2.84
N VAL A 99 8.87 11.02 4.10
CA VAL A 99 7.59 10.53 4.60
C VAL A 99 6.85 11.70 5.23
N LEU A 100 5.71 12.01 4.64
CA LEU A 100 4.85 13.13 4.97
C LEU A 100 3.52 12.63 5.54
N ALA A 101 3.10 13.20 6.67
CA ALA A 101 1.74 13.03 7.16
C ALA A 101 0.78 13.92 6.36
N GLY A 102 -0.26 13.34 5.81
CA GLY A 102 -1.26 14.05 5.02
C GLY A 102 -2.25 13.11 4.33
N GLU A 103 -3.40 13.64 3.98
CA GLU A 103 -4.44 12.92 3.27
C GLU A 103 -4.54 13.45 1.84
N VAL A 104 -4.50 12.53 0.87
CA VAL A 104 -4.63 12.89 -0.55
C VAL A 104 -6.11 13.09 -0.87
N GLU A 105 -6.44 14.27 -1.38
CA GLU A 105 -7.78 14.63 -1.84
C GLU A 105 -8.00 14.30 -3.31
N ALA A 106 -7.00 14.57 -4.16
CA ALA A 106 -7.12 14.39 -5.59
C ALA A 106 -5.78 14.09 -6.27
N VAL A 107 -5.88 13.39 -7.39
CA VAL A 107 -4.79 13.21 -8.35
C VAL A 107 -5.26 13.68 -9.72
N THR A 108 -4.43 14.48 -10.39
CA THR A 108 -4.67 14.93 -11.76
C THR A 108 -3.48 14.62 -12.65
N GLY A 109 -3.74 14.44 -13.96
CA GLY A 109 -2.69 14.28 -14.96
C GLY A 109 -1.96 15.61 -15.21
N ALA A 110 -0.66 15.51 -15.47
CA ALA A 110 0.20 16.60 -15.92
C ALA A 110 0.97 16.18 -17.18
N ALA A 111 1.63 17.13 -17.88
CA ALA A 111 2.36 16.85 -19.13
C ALA A 111 3.40 15.72 -18.98
N ASP A 112 4.11 15.69 -17.84
CA ASP A 112 5.19 14.75 -17.58
C ASP A 112 4.94 13.83 -16.37
N GLY A 113 3.65 13.59 -16.02
CA GLY A 113 3.28 12.75 -14.88
C GLY A 113 1.99 13.17 -14.22
N PHE A 114 2.03 13.43 -12.91
CA PHE A 114 0.87 13.65 -12.07
C PHE A 114 1.07 14.80 -11.08
N VAL A 115 -0.04 15.40 -10.67
CA VAL A 115 -0.11 16.28 -9.50
C VAL A 115 -0.97 15.60 -8.44
N VAL A 116 -0.43 15.47 -7.24
CA VAL A 116 -1.10 14.91 -6.06
C VAL A 116 -1.42 16.06 -5.13
N THR A 117 -2.70 16.32 -4.90
CA THR A 117 -3.20 17.40 -4.03
C THR A 117 -3.68 16.81 -2.72
N LEU A 118 -3.30 17.43 -1.61
CA LEU A 118 -3.73 17.06 -0.26
C LEU A 118 -4.96 17.87 0.17
N THR A 119 -5.63 17.40 1.21
CA THR A 119 -6.79 18.07 1.84
C THR A 119 -6.46 19.44 2.46
N ASP A 120 -5.18 19.77 2.62
CA ASP A 120 -4.69 21.07 3.11
C ASP A 120 -4.09 21.96 1.99
N ASP A 121 -4.49 21.73 0.74
CA ASP A 121 -4.08 22.46 -0.45
C ASP A 121 -2.61 22.31 -0.87
N ARG A 122 -1.78 21.57 -0.14
CA ARG A 122 -0.42 21.24 -0.60
C ARG A 122 -0.49 20.35 -1.82
N ALA A 123 0.38 20.58 -2.80
CA ALA A 123 0.42 19.80 -4.03
C ALA A 123 1.85 19.36 -4.35
N TYR A 124 2.00 18.14 -4.83
CA TYR A 124 3.28 17.52 -5.17
C TYR A 124 3.25 16.95 -6.57
N ARG A 125 4.32 17.19 -7.34
CA ARG A 125 4.49 16.60 -8.68
C ARG A 125 5.16 15.25 -8.59
N ALA A 126 4.73 14.30 -9.42
CA ALA A 126 5.31 12.97 -9.51
C ALA A 126 5.38 12.49 -10.96
N ARG A 127 6.50 11.88 -11.35
CA ARG A 127 6.60 11.20 -12.65
C ARG A 127 5.77 9.92 -12.69
N ARG A 128 5.69 9.22 -11.55
CA ARG A 128 4.93 7.96 -11.39
C ARG A 128 4.25 7.92 -10.03
N LEU A 129 3.21 7.10 -9.93
CA LEU A 129 2.49 6.87 -8.69
C LEU A 129 2.54 5.40 -8.28
N LEU A 130 2.67 5.16 -6.97
CA LEU A 130 2.43 3.87 -6.34
C LEU A 130 1.29 4.02 -5.33
N VAL A 131 0.12 3.47 -5.65
CA VAL A 131 -1.09 3.55 -4.82
C VAL A 131 -1.13 2.36 -3.86
N THR A 132 -1.08 2.64 -2.55
CA THR A 132 -1.01 1.65 -1.48
C THR A 132 -1.91 2.03 -0.30
N THR A 133 -3.02 2.69 -0.60
CA THR A 133 -3.96 3.28 0.36
C THR A 133 -4.76 2.26 1.17
N GLY A 134 -4.67 0.98 0.78
CA GLY A 134 -5.42 -0.07 1.44
C GLY A 134 -6.92 0.04 1.22
N LEU A 135 -7.69 -0.40 2.23
CA LEU A 135 -9.14 -0.45 2.18
C LEU A 135 -9.77 -0.06 3.51
N VAL A 136 -11.09 0.09 3.51
CA VAL A 136 -11.95 0.23 4.68
C VAL A 136 -12.79 -1.04 4.81
N ASP A 137 -12.96 -1.52 6.05
CA ASP A 137 -13.87 -2.61 6.37
C ASP A 137 -15.23 -2.02 6.77
N GLU A 138 -16.22 -2.16 5.89
CA GLU A 138 -17.61 -1.77 6.16
C GLU A 138 -18.33 -2.93 6.86
N LEU A 139 -18.67 -2.73 8.13
CA LEU A 139 -19.38 -3.70 8.94
C LEU A 139 -20.88 -3.59 8.72
N PRO A 140 -21.64 -4.70 8.92
CA PRO A 140 -23.09 -4.63 8.97
C PRO A 140 -23.58 -3.68 10.07
N GLU A 141 -24.68 -3.00 9.82
CA GLU A 141 -25.31 -2.09 10.78
C GLU A 141 -26.03 -2.87 11.90
N ILE A 142 -25.27 -3.57 12.73
CA ILE A 142 -25.77 -4.30 13.89
C ILE A 142 -25.26 -3.60 15.16
N PRO A 143 -26.16 -3.26 16.11
CA PRO A 143 -25.77 -2.60 17.35
C PRO A 143 -24.67 -3.32 18.11
N GLY A 144 -23.58 -2.60 18.39
CA GLY A 144 -22.43 -3.08 19.12
C GLY A 144 -21.27 -3.63 18.27
N LEU A 145 -21.45 -3.91 16.97
CA LEU A 145 -20.38 -4.47 16.14
C LEU A 145 -19.16 -3.53 16.06
N SER A 146 -19.36 -2.30 15.62
CA SER A 146 -18.26 -1.35 15.38
C SER A 146 -17.40 -1.10 16.64
N ALA A 147 -18.04 -1.05 17.82
CA ALA A 147 -17.34 -0.85 19.08
C ALA A 147 -16.46 -2.04 19.50
N ARG A 148 -16.68 -3.21 18.91
CA ARG A 148 -15.92 -4.45 19.21
C ARG A 148 -14.91 -4.84 18.15
N TRP A 149 -14.86 -4.09 17.03
CA TRP A 149 -13.95 -4.38 15.92
C TRP A 149 -12.48 -4.34 16.33
N GLY A 150 -11.76 -5.40 15.98
CA GLY A 150 -10.33 -5.57 16.35
C GLY A 150 -10.10 -6.01 17.80
N ARG A 151 -11.15 -6.34 18.55
CA ARG A 151 -11.09 -6.84 19.94
C ARG A 151 -11.62 -8.27 19.99
N ASP A 152 -12.87 -8.46 20.40
CA ASP A 152 -13.59 -9.74 20.36
C ASP A 152 -14.50 -9.90 19.13
N LEU A 153 -14.57 -8.89 18.25
CA LEU A 153 -15.07 -8.98 16.89
C LEU A 153 -13.88 -9.06 15.93
N VAL A 154 -13.71 -10.19 15.27
CA VAL A 154 -12.57 -10.52 14.41
C VAL A 154 -13.01 -10.85 12.99
N HIS A 155 -12.10 -10.77 12.03
CA HIS A 155 -12.36 -11.13 10.64
C HIS A 155 -11.54 -12.34 10.19
N CYS A 156 -10.24 -12.23 10.28
CA CYS A 156 -9.29 -13.14 9.67
C CYS A 156 -8.83 -14.19 10.68
N PRO A 157 -9.02 -15.48 10.41
CA PRO A 157 -8.57 -16.54 11.32
C PRO A 157 -7.04 -16.61 11.44
N TYR A 158 -6.30 -16.19 10.41
CA TYR A 158 -4.84 -16.18 10.43
C TYR A 158 -4.25 -14.94 11.13
N CYS A 159 -5.02 -13.84 11.23
CA CYS A 159 -4.56 -12.58 11.81
C CYS A 159 -4.88 -12.49 13.31
N HIS A 160 -6.05 -13.02 13.75
CA HIS A 160 -6.54 -12.91 15.11
C HIS A 160 -7.17 -14.21 15.65
N GLY A 161 -7.05 -15.31 14.92
CA GLY A 161 -7.68 -16.55 15.34
C GLY A 161 -6.99 -17.21 16.53
N TRP A 162 -5.69 -17.04 16.67
CA TRP A 162 -4.93 -17.56 17.79
C TRP A 162 -5.30 -16.91 19.12
N GLU A 163 -5.62 -15.61 19.11
CA GLU A 163 -6.00 -14.82 20.29
C GLU A 163 -7.38 -15.22 20.82
N VAL A 164 -8.24 -15.76 19.96
CA VAL A 164 -9.59 -16.26 20.32
C VAL A 164 -9.67 -17.79 20.35
N ARG A 165 -8.53 -18.50 20.30
CA ARG A 165 -8.50 -19.98 20.36
C ARG A 165 -9.16 -20.49 21.64
N ASP A 166 -9.74 -21.66 21.55
CA ASP A 166 -10.42 -22.38 22.64
C ASP A 166 -11.63 -21.63 23.26
N GLN A 167 -12.03 -20.49 22.68
CA GLN A 167 -13.17 -19.70 23.11
C GLN A 167 -14.45 -20.16 22.42
N ALA A 168 -15.60 -19.69 22.95
CA ALA A 168 -16.90 -19.84 22.33
C ALA A 168 -17.03 -18.84 21.15
N ILE A 169 -16.74 -19.29 19.93
CA ILE A 169 -16.71 -18.44 18.74
C ILE A 169 -18.05 -18.49 18.01
N GLY A 170 -18.60 -17.32 17.68
CA GLY A 170 -19.65 -17.16 16.68
C GLY A 170 -19.10 -16.81 15.31
N VAL A 171 -19.74 -17.26 14.23
CA VAL A 171 -19.46 -16.79 12.88
C VAL A 171 -20.74 -16.22 12.29
N LEU A 172 -20.73 -14.93 11.94
CA LEU A 172 -21.88 -14.23 11.39
C LEU A 172 -21.89 -14.33 9.87
N ALA A 173 -22.93 -14.89 9.30
CA ALA A 173 -23.08 -15.01 7.85
C ALA A 173 -23.46 -13.67 7.23
N THR A 174 -22.48 -12.99 6.64
CA THR A 174 -22.64 -11.71 5.92
C THR A 174 -22.29 -11.81 4.44
N GLY A 175 -21.84 -12.99 3.98
CA GLY A 175 -21.45 -13.20 2.59
C GLY A 175 -21.20 -14.66 2.26
N PRO A 176 -20.84 -14.95 1.00
CA PRO A 176 -20.71 -16.32 0.49
C PRO A 176 -19.58 -17.12 1.15
N MET A 177 -18.59 -16.45 1.75
CA MET A 177 -17.47 -17.10 2.42
C MET A 177 -17.72 -17.50 3.86
N ALA A 178 -18.90 -17.24 4.42
CA ALA A 178 -19.20 -17.46 5.85
C ALA A 178 -19.03 -18.92 6.29
N VAL A 179 -19.46 -19.90 5.47
CA VAL A 179 -19.26 -21.34 5.77
C VAL A 179 -17.78 -21.68 5.80
N HIS A 180 -17.01 -21.21 4.82
CA HIS A 180 -15.57 -21.40 4.79
C HIS A 180 -14.88 -20.76 6.02
N GLN A 181 -15.28 -19.56 6.39
CA GLN A 181 -14.79 -18.88 7.59
C GLN A 181 -15.09 -19.71 8.87
N ALA A 182 -16.30 -20.27 8.99
CA ALA A 182 -16.68 -21.12 10.14
C ALA A 182 -15.79 -22.38 10.21
N LEU A 183 -15.53 -23.02 9.08
CA LEU A 183 -14.64 -24.19 8.98
C LEU A 183 -13.19 -23.87 9.38
N LEU A 184 -12.69 -22.68 9.03
CA LEU A 184 -11.36 -22.21 9.44
C LEU A 184 -11.30 -21.96 10.94
N PHE A 185 -12.27 -21.24 11.53
CA PHE A 185 -12.31 -21.00 12.97
C PHE A 185 -12.50 -22.28 13.77
N ARG A 186 -13.12 -23.32 13.18
CA ARG A 186 -13.27 -24.63 13.84
C ARG A 186 -11.93 -25.35 14.09
N GLN A 187 -10.83 -24.94 13.45
CA GLN A 187 -9.51 -25.44 13.80
C GLN A 187 -8.96 -24.83 15.09
N LEU A 188 -9.44 -23.63 15.42
CA LEU A 188 -8.99 -22.84 16.56
C LEU A 188 -9.81 -23.07 17.83
N SER A 189 -11.08 -23.48 17.67
CA SER A 189 -11.97 -23.81 18.79
C SER A 189 -12.88 -24.98 18.45
N SER A 190 -13.17 -25.80 19.44
CA SER A 190 -14.18 -26.84 19.33
C SER A 190 -15.62 -26.33 19.49
N ASP A 191 -15.83 -25.14 20.06
CA ASP A 191 -17.11 -24.48 20.25
C ASP A 191 -17.33 -23.36 19.25
N VAL A 192 -17.78 -23.72 18.05
CA VAL A 192 -18.12 -22.76 16.97
C VAL A 192 -19.61 -22.85 16.67
N VAL A 193 -20.26 -21.69 16.55
CA VAL A 193 -21.66 -21.54 16.16
C VAL A 193 -21.73 -20.65 14.91
N PHE A 194 -22.50 -21.08 13.92
CA PHE A 194 -22.77 -20.33 12.70
C PHE A 194 -24.13 -19.62 12.83
N PHE A 195 -24.13 -18.30 12.75
CA PHE A 195 -25.34 -17.47 12.74
C PHE A 195 -25.74 -17.18 11.30
N ALA A 196 -26.89 -17.70 10.86
CA ALA A 196 -27.37 -17.47 9.49
C ALA A 196 -27.76 -16.00 9.23
N HIS A 197 -28.13 -15.27 10.29
CA HIS A 197 -28.52 -13.86 10.25
C HIS A 197 -29.68 -13.63 9.27
N THR A 198 -29.48 -12.74 8.28
CA THR A 198 -30.48 -12.42 7.24
C THR A 198 -30.47 -13.42 6.07
N ALA A 199 -29.47 -14.30 6.00
CA ALA A 199 -29.39 -15.33 4.97
C ALA A 199 -30.23 -16.55 5.37
N ALA A 200 -30.61 -17.35 4.36
CA ALA A 200 -31.19 -18.67 4.63
C ALA A 200 -30.14 -19.57 5.30
N PRO A 201 -30.53 -20.45 6.24
CA PRO A 201 -29.64 -21.45 6.80
C PRO A 201 -28.99 -22.29 5.69
N PRO A 202 -27.70 -22.68 5.85
CA PRO A 202 -27.00 -23.53 4.89
C PRO A 202 -27.76 -24.85 4.63
N VAL A 203 -27.81 -25.27 3.38
CA VAL A 203 -28.43 -26.52 2.93
C VAL A 203 -27.45 -27.35 2.10
N GLY A 204 -27.78 -28.65 1.88
CA GLY A 204 -26.94 -29.55 1.07
C GLY A 204 -25.54 -29.68 1.66
N GLU A 205 -24.50 -29.65 0.78
CA GLU A 205 -23.10 -29.84 1.15
C GLU A 205 -22.61 -28.88 2.24
N ALA A 206 -23.02 -27.60 2.18
CA ALA A 206 -22.64 -26.62 3.19
C ALA A 206 -23.19 -26.97 4.59
N ALA A 207 -24.44 -27.46 4.70
CA ALA A 207 -25.00 -27.94 5.95
C ALA A 207 -24.30 -29.21 6.47
N GLU A 208 -23.99 -30.15 5.58
CA GLU A 208 -23.24 -31.36 5.90
C GLU A 208 -21.83 -31.05 6.41
N GLN A 209 -21.11 -30.14 5.78
CA GLN A 209 -19.77 -29.70 6.20
C GLN A 209 -19.80 -29.10 7.62
N LEU A 210 -20.75 -28.21 7.92
CA LEU A 210 -20.90 -27.64 9.26
C LEU A 210 -21.23 -28.72 10.28
N ALA A 211 -22.23 -29.59 10.00
CA ALA A 211 -22.65 -30.66 10.89
C ALA A 211 -21.51 -31.67 11.15
N ALA A 212 -20.80 -32.11 10.13
CA ALA A 212 -19.68 -33.03 10.25
C ALA A 212 -18.52 -32.47 11.09
N ARG A 213 -18.39 -31.14 11.14
CA ARG A 213 -17.42 -30.45 11.97
C ARG A 213 -17.96 -30.06 13.34
N GLY A 214 -19.22 -30.44 13.69
CA GLY A 214 -19.86 -30.11 14.96
C GLY A 214 -20.22 -28.62 15.11
N ILE A 215 -20.34 -27.90 13.99
CA ILE A 215 -20.73 -26.49 13.97
C ILE A 215 -22.26 -26.41 13.89
N ARG A 216 -22.89 -25.88 14.93
CA ARG A 216 -24.34 -25.69 14.95
C ARG A 216 -24.71 -24.42 14.19
N ALA A 217 -25.62 -24.53 13.22
CA ALA A 217 -26.22 -23.38 12.55
C ALA A 217 -27.42 -22.87 13.39
N VAL A 218 -27.44 -21.57 13.65
CA VAL A 218 -28.50 -20.86 14.36
C VAL A 218 -29.24 -19.98 13.35
N PRO A 219 -30.53 -20.28 13.08
CA PRO A 219 -31.35 -19.43 12.22
C PRO A 219 -31.78 -18.16 12.98
N GLY A 220 -32.22 -17.17 12.22
CA GLY A 220 -32.75 -15.90 12.74
C GLY A 220 -31.76 -14.77 12.69
N GLU A 221 -32.31 -13.59 12.57
CA GLU A 221 -31.56 -12.35 12.44
C GLU A 221 -30.84 -11.97 13.73
N VAL A 222 -29.60 -11.58 13.67
CA VAL A 222 -28.84 -11.03 14.78
C VAL A 222 -29.21 -9.56 14.95
N ALA A 223 -29.79 -9.24 16.12
CA ALA A 223 -30.24 -7.89 16.47
C ALA A 223 -29.22 -7.07 17.24
N GLY A 224 -28.16 -7.69 17.75
CA GLY A 224 -27.08 -6.97 18.45
C GLY A 224 -26.20 -7.87 19.29
N LEU A 225 -25.17 -7.26 19.88
CA LEU A 225 -24.23 -7.92 20.77
C LEU A 225 -24.63 -7.67 22.25
N VAL A 226 -24.32 -8.65 23.10
CA VAL A 226 -24.41 -8.52 24.56
C VAL A 226 -23.01 -8.38 25.09
N VAL A 227 -22.76 -7.25 25.76
CA VAL A 227 -21.46 -6.90 26.31
C VAL A 227 -21.58 -6.73 27.81
N THR A 228 -20.71 -7.37 28.57
CA THR A 228 -20.63 -7.26 30.04
C THR A 228 -19.14 -7.03 30.39
N ASP A 229 -18.88 -6.09 31.30
CA ASP A 229 -17.53 -5.75 31.74
C ASP A 229 -16.54 -5.54 30.56
N ASP A 230 -17.00 -4.79 29.54
CA ASP A 230 -16.27 -4.47 28.32
C ASP A 230 -15.80 -5.71 27.52
N ARG A 231 -16.52 -6.83 27.59
CA ARG A 231 -16.26 -8.08 26.84
C ARG A 231 -17.55 -8.59 26.20
N LEU A 232 -17.41 -9.18 25.02
CA LEU A 232 -18.50 -9.88 24.37
C LEU A 232 -18.89 -11.10 25.24
N THR A 233 -20.18 -11.20 25.57
CA THR A 233 -20.74 -12.33 26.35
C THR A 233 -21.85 -13.08 25.62
N GLY A 234 -22.37 -12.49 24.52
CA GLY A 234 -23.40 -13.16 23.73
C GLY A 234 -23.81 -12.41 22.48
N VAL A 235 -24.50 -13.13 21.61
CA VAL A 235 -25.13 -12.62 20.39
C VAL A 235 -26.64 -12.72 20.59
N ARG A 236 -27.35 -11.59 20.43
CA ARG A 236 -28.82 -11.51 20.60
C ARG A 236 -29.49 -11.60 19.24
N LEU A 237 -30.46 -12.49 19.13
CA LEU A 237 -31.33 -12.62 17.98
C LEU A 237 -32.55 -11.69 18.08
N SER A 238 -33.23 -11.47 16.96
CA SER A 238 -34.44 -10.63 16.89
C SER A 238 -35.64 -11.14 17.71
N ASP A 239 -35.68 -12.45 17.98
CA ASP A 239 -36.69 -13.07 18.86
C ASP A 239 -36.37 -12.91 20.36
N GLY A 240 -35.27 -12.23 20.71
CA GLY A 240 -34.81 -12.04 22.08
C GLY A 240 -33.88 -13.14 22.61
N THR A 241 -33.72 -14.24 21.90
CA THR A 241 -32.79 -15.32 22.28
C THR A 241 -31.36 -14.79 22.33
N VAL A 242 -30.63 -15.14 23.40
CA VAL A 242 -29.20 -14.82 23.52
C VAL A 242 -28.38 -16.10 23.45
N VAL A 243 -27.47 -16.17 22.50
CA VAL A 243 -26.51 -17.27 22.36
C VAL A 243 -25.17 -16.81 22.94
N ALA A 244 -24.72 -17.44 24.03
CA ALA A 244 -23.45 -17.08 24.67
C ALA A 244 -22.29 -17.31 23.74
N ARG A 245 -21.50 -16.24 23.46
CA ARG A 245 -20.26 -16.24 22.66
C ARG A 245 -19.30 -15.21 23.24
N THR A 246 -18.01 -15.53 23.23
CA THR A 246 -16.95 -14.63 23.72
C THR A 246 -16.14 -14.02 22.61
N ALA A 247 -16.26 -14.55 21.39
CA ALA A 247 -15.72 -13.95 20.19
C ALA A 247 -16.72 -14.11 19.03
N LEU A 248 -16.73 -13.16 18.11
CA LEU A 248 -17.55 -13.21 16.91
C LEU A 248 -16.68 -12.92 15.67
N ALA A 249 -16.72 -13.82 14.69
CA ALA A 249 -16.11 -13.61 13.40
C ALA A 249 -17.12 -13.06 12.40
N VAL A 250 -16.74 -12.04 11.65
CA VAL A 250 -17.58 -11.42 10.62
C VAL A 250 -16.78 -11.13 9.37
N GLN A 251 -17.38 -11.30 8.21
CA GLN A 251 -16.85 -10.86 6.94
C GLN A 251 -17.38 -9.45 6.65
N PRO A 252 -16.53 -8.39 6.68
CA PRO A 252 -16.94 -7.04 6.27
C PRO A 252 -17.03 -6.94 4.75
N THR A 253 -17.69 -5.91 4.23
CA THR A 253 -17.50 -5.47 2.85
C THR A 253 -16.21 -4.66 2.79
N MET A 254 -15.26 -5.09 1.97
CA MET A 254 -13.93 -4.47 1.86
C MET A 254 -13.92 -3.45 0.73
N VAL A 255 -13.72 -2.17 1.07
CA VAL A 255 -13.82 -1.05 0.11
C VAL A 255 -12.46 -0.40 -0.08
N ALA A 256 -11.88 -0.53 -1.27
CA ALA A 256 -10.62 0.10 -1.62
C ALA A 256 -10.71 1.63 -1.51
N ARG A 257 -9.70 2.25 -0.89
CA ARG A 257 -9.58 3.72 -0.80
C ARG A 257 -9.01 4.28 -2.10
N ALA A 258 -9.88 4.63 -3.06
CA ALA A 258 -9.47 4.99 -4.42
C ALA A 258 -10.20 6.22 -5.00
N GLY A 259 -11.16 6.83 -4.29
CA GLY A 259 -11.98 7.94 -4.82
C GLY A 259 -11.18 9.15 -5.30
N PHE A 260 -10.04 9.44 -4.68
CA PHE A 260 -9.14 10.52 -5.07
C PHE A 260 -8.48 10.33 -6.46
N LEU A 261 -8.64 9.16 -7.10
CA LEU A 261 -8.09 8.82 -8.42
C LEU A 261 -9.06 9.12 -9.58
N ASP A 262 -10.28 9.56 -9.29
CA ASP A 262 -11.30 9.86 -10.32
C ASP A 262 -10.80 10.88 -11.36
N GLY A 263 -9.97 11.84 -10.93
CA GLY A 263 -9.37 12.86 -11.81
C GLY A 263 -8.43 12.32 -12.89
N ILE A 264 -7.97 11.06 -12.77
CA ILE A 264 -7.16 10.37 -13.79
C ILE A 264 -7.91 9.19 -14.42
N GLY A 265 -9.22 9.05 -14.13
CA GLY A 265 -10.08 8.01 -14.68
C GLY A 265 -9.89 6.61 -14.08
N LEU A 266 -9.10 6.46 -13.00
CA LEU A 266 -8.85 5.17 -12.35
C LEU A 266 -9.88 4.93 -11.23
N ARG A 267 -10.61 3.83 -11.30
CA ARG A 267 -11.70 3.51 -10.38
C ARG A 267 -11.59 2.09 -9.81
N ALA A 268 -12.07 1.94 -8.58
CA ALA A 268 -12.25 0.62 -7.99
C ALA A 268 -13.46 -0.09 -8.64
N VAL A 269 -13.33 -1.41 -8.81
CA VAL A 269 -14.36 -2.27 -9.36
C VAL A 269 -14.68 -3.42 -8.40
N ALA A 270 -15.81 -4.12 -8.60
CA ALA A 270 -16.15 -5.29 -7.80
C ALA A 270 -15.06 -6.35 -7.89
N HIS A 271 -14.62 -6.86 -6.72
CA HIS A 271 -13.66 -7.94 -6.67
C HIS A 271 -14.31 -9.28 -7.05
N PRO A 272 -13.67 -10.12 -7.88
CA PRO A 272 -14.26 -11.39 -8.35
C PRO A 272 -14.69 -12.36 -7.24
N SER A 273 -14.06 -12.30 -6.06
CA SER A 273 -14.43 -13.12 -4.91
C SER A 273 -15.70 -12.68 -4.18
N GLY A 274 -16.29 -11.53 -4.54
CA GLY A 274 -17.45 -10.95 -3.84
C GLY A 274 -17.12 -10.32 -2.47
N LEU A 275 -15.83 -10.11 -2.15
CA LEU A 275 -15.39 -9.54 -0.86
C LEU A 275 -15.57 -8.01 -0.77
N GLY A 276 -15.85 -7.34 -1.88
CA GLY A 276 -15.98 -5.88 -1.94
C GLY A 276 -15.46 -5.31 -3.25
N VAL A 277 -14.77 -4.18 -3.19
CA VAL A 277 -14.22 -3.49 -4.36
C VAL A 277 -12.69 -3.30 -4.24
N HIS A 278 -11.99 -3.33 -5.38
CA HIS A 278 -10.55 -3.21 -5.45
C HIS A 278 -10.09 -2.42 -6.67
N LEU A 279 -8.85 -1.94 -6.69
CA LEU A 279 -8.21 -1.44 -7.91
C LEU A 279 -7.67 -2.62 -8.72
N PRO A 280 -8.12 -2.83 -9.95
CA PRO A 280 -7.57 -3.87 -10.81
C PRO A 280 -6.16 -3.52 -11.25
N VAL A 281 -5.28 -4.53 -11.23
CA VAL A 281 -3.89 -4.44 -11.70
C VAL A 281 -3.52 -5.68 -12.49
N ASP A 282 -2.52 -5.56 -13.36
CA ASP A 282 -1.91 -6.72 -13.99
C ASP A 282 -0.94 -7.47 -13.03
N ALA A 283 -0.33 -8.54 -13.52
CA ALA A 283 0.62 -9.34 -12.75
C ALA A 283 1.86 -8.56 -12.27
N THR A 284 2.11 -7.36 -12.77
CA THR A 284 3.22 -6.48 -12.39
C THR A 284 2.80 -5.36 -11.43
N GLY A 285 1.54 -5.33 -11.01
CA GLY A 285 0.96 -4.29 -10.18
C GLY A 285 0.62 -3.02 -10.96
N ARG A 286 0.67 -3.03 -12.31
CA ARG A 286 0.35 -1.87 -13.15
C ARG A 286 -1.16 -1.76 -13.32
N THR A 287 -1.68 -0.54 -13.18
CA THR A 287 -3.09 -0.22 -13.48
C THR A 287 -3.29 0.04 -14.97
N GLU A 288 -4.55 0.23 -15.39
CA GLU A 288 -4.89 0.67 -16.76
C GLU A 288 -4.36 2.08 -17.08
N VAL A 289 -4.11 2.93 -16.07
CA VAL A 289 -3.56 4.28 -16.24
C VAL A 289 -2.03 4.20 -16.32
N ALA A 290 -1.49 4.62 -17.45
CA ALA A 290 -0.05 4.63 -17.67
C ALA A 290 0.69 5.47 -16.61
N GLY A 291 1.73 4.90 -16.01
CA GLY A 291 2.50 5.57 -14.96
C GLY A 291 1.95 5.38 -13.53
N VAL A 292 0.89 4.59 -13.36
CA VAL A 292 0.30 4.28 -12.05
C VAL A 292 0.39 2.78 -11.76
N TRP A 293 0.97 2.44 -10.62
CA TRP A 293 0.98 1.11 -10.02
C TRP A 293 0.19 1.09 -8.73
N ALA A 294 -0.33 -0.06 -8.36
CA ALA A 294 -1.00 -0.24 -7.08
C ALA A 294 -0.62 -1.58 -6.43
N ALA A 295 -0.63 -1.64 -5.10
CA ALA A 295 -0.28 -2.84 -4.35
C ALA A 295 -0.89 -2.86 -2.93
N GLY A 296 -0.94 -4.05 -2.33
CA GLY A 296 -1.50 -4.26 -1.00
C GLY A 296 -3.02 -4.36 -1.01
N ASN A 297 -3.67 -4.06 0.12
CA ASN A 297 -5.11 -4.29 0.25
C ASN A 297 -5.99 -3.47 -0.71
N VAL A 298 -5.48 -2.41 -1.31
CA VAL A 298 -6.21 -1.66 -2.35
C VAL A 298 -6.42 -2.51 -3.61
N THR A 299 -5.56 -3.52 -3.87
CA THR A 299 -5.63 -4.44 -5.01
C THR A 299 -6.06 -5.85 -4.62
N ASP A 300 -5.59 -6.34 -3.48
CA ASP A 300 -5.93 -7.65 -2.92
C ASP A 300 -6.53 -7.48 -1.51
N PRO A 301 -7.87 -7.51 -1.40
CA PRO A 301 -8.55 -7.35 -0.11
C PRO A 301 -8.15 -8.38 0.95
N ALA A 302 -7.71 -9.58 0.53
CA ALA A 302 -7.34 -10.67 1.41
C ALA A 302 -5.85 -10.66 1.83
N ALA A 303 -5.04 -9.78 1.27
CA ALA A 303 -3.61 -9.74 1.56
C ALA A 303 -3.32 -9.47 3.03
N GLN A 304 -2.53 -10.33 3.65
CA GLN A 304 -1.94 -10.12 4.97
C GLN A 304 -0.76 -9.17 4.88
N VAL A 305 -0.26 -8.71 6.03
CA VAL A 305 0.84 -7.73 6.09
C VAL A 305 2.07 -8.15 5.28
N GLY A 306 2.48 -9.42 5.37
CA GLY A 306 3.61 -9.95 4.60
C GLY A 306 3.37 -9.93 3.09
N ASN A 307 2.18 -10.35 2.65
CA ASN A 307 1.79 -10.32 1.24
C ASN A 307 1.72 -8.87 0.71
N ALA A 308 1.14 -7.97 1.49
CA ALA A 308 1.04 -6.55 1.14
C ALA A 308 2.43 -5.92 0.99
N ALA A 309 3.34 -6.17 1.94
CA ALA A 309 4.72 -5.69 1.88
C ALA A 309 5.47 -6.22 0.64
N ALA A 310 5.37 -7.52 0.36
CA ALA A 310 5.99 -8.14 -0.81
C ALA A 310 5.43 -7.57 -2.12
N ALA A 311 4.10 -7.41 -2.22
CA ALA A 311 3.46 -6.81 -3.38
C ALA A 311 3.91 -5.37 -3.63
N GLY A 312 4.04 -4.56 -2.56
CA GLY A 312 4.57 -3.19 -2.64
C GLY A 312 5.98 -3.13 -3.19
N ALA A 313 6.89 -3.98 -2.67
CA ALA A 313 8.26 -4.07 -3.15
C ALA A 313 8.33 -4.52 -4.62
N PHE A 314 7.51 -5.51 -5.00
CA PHE A 314 7.46 -6.00 -6.37
C PHE A 314 6.96 -4.94 -7.34
N ALA A 315 5.83 -4.30 -7.05
CA ALA A 315 5.28 -3.22 -7.88
C ALA A 315 6.29 -2.06 -8.03
N ALA A 316 6.98 -1.69 -6.95
CA ALA A 316 8.02 -0.67 -6.97
C ALA A 316 9.20 -1.02 -7.88
N ALA A 317 9.62 -2.29 -7.90
CA ALA A 317 10.67 -2.75 -8.81
C ALA A 317 10.26 -2.64 -10.28
N GLN A 318 9.00 -3.00 -10.62
CA GLN A 318 8.44 -2.85 -11.97
C GLN A 318 8.32 -1.38 -12.38
N LEU A 319 7.85 -0.52 -11.45
CA LEU A 319 7.78 0.93 -11.64
C LEU A 319 9.16 1.52 -11.90
N ASN A 320 10.19 1.12 -11.12
CA ASN A 320 11.55 1.57 -11.36
C ASN A 320 12.09 1.13 -12.72
N ALA A 321 11.78 -0.09 -13.18
CA ALA A 321 12.16 -0.54 -14.51
C ALA A 321 11.54 0.33 -15.62
N ASP A 322 10.28 0.77 -15.45
CA ASP A 322 9.63 1.71 -16.37
C ASP A 322 10.33 3.08 -16.38
N LEU A 323 10.69 3.62 -15.21
CA LEU A 323 11.46 4.87 -15.10
C LEU A 323 12.83 4.75 -15.78
N VAL A 324 13.57 3.66 -15.54
CA VAL A 324 14.87 3.41 -16.22
C VAL A 324 14.68 3.40 -17.74
N GLY A 325 13.63 2.75 -18.23
CA GLY A 325 13.31 2.76 -19.66
C GLY A 325 13.00 4.17 -20.19
N ALA A 326 12.26 4.98 -19.44
CA ALA A 326 11.94 6.36 -19.81
C ALA A 326 13.21 7.24 -19.84
N ASP A 327 14.03 7.16 -18.81
CA ASP A 327 15.30 7.90 -18.69
C ASP A 327 16.25 7.52 -19.84
N THR A 328 16.34 6.23 -20.16
CA THR A 328 17.17 5.74 -21.26
C THR A 328 16.70 6.27 -22.62
N ARG A 329 15.39 6.25 -22.87
CA ARG A 329 14.83 6.81 -24.12
C ARG A 329 15.14 8.31 -24.25
N ALA A 330 14.98 9.09 -23.18
CA ALA A 330 15.29 10.51 -23.15
C ALA A 330 16.77 10.76 -23.41
N ALA A 331 17.66 10.00 -22.77
CA ALA A 331 19.11 10.10 -22.97
C ALA A 331 19.53 9.75 -24.42
N VAL A 332 18.96 8.69 -25.02
CA VAL A 332 19.22 8.34 -26.42
C VAL A 332 18.75 9.43 -27.37
N ALA A 333 17.57 10.00 -27.12
CA ALA A 333 17.06 11.12 -27.95
C ALA A 333 17.97 12.35 -27.86
N ALA A 334 18.43 12.70 -26.64
CA ALA A 334 19.39 13.80 -26.46
C ALA A 334 20.73 13.52 -27.14
N TYR A 335 21.26 12.30 -26.99
CA TYR A 335 22.51 11.87 -27.64
C TYR A 335 22.44 11.98 -29.17
N ARG A 336 21.31 11.54 -29.79
CA ARG A 336 21.09 11.64 -31.22
C ARG A 336 21.06 13.09 -31.69
N ARG A 337 20.32 13.98 -31.01
CA ARG A 337 20.31 15.43 -31.32
C ARG A 337 21.68 16.04 -31.26
N ALA A 338 22.48 15.71 -30.24
CA ALA A 338 23.83 16.22 -30.09
C ALA A 338 24.80 15.74 -31.17
N ILE A 339 24.53 14.59 -31.81
CA ILE A 339 25.34 14.09 -32.94
C ILE A 339 24.90 14.74 -34.26
N GLU A 340 23.60 14.99 -34.42
CA GLU A 340 23.02 15.55 -35.65
C GLU A 340 23.14 17.06 -35.73
N ASP A 341 23.47 17.76 -34.62
CA ASP A 341 23.71 19.22 -34.60
C ASP A 341 25.12 19.55 -35.15
N PRO A 342 25.21 20.15 -36.36
CA PRO A 342 26.49 20.50 -36.98
C PRO A 342 27.26 21.55 -36.21
N PHE A 343 26.61 22.30 -35.29
CA PHE A 343 27.21 23.35 -34.45
C PHE A 343 27.38 22.88 -32.99
N SER A 344 27.26 21.58 -32.72
CA SER A 344 27.53 21.06 -31.37
C SER A 344 29.00 21.22 -30.97
N ALA A 345 29.24 21.44 -29.68
CA ALA A 345 30.60 21.52 -29.12
C ALA A 345 31.45 20.27 -29.46
N ARG A 346 30.82 19.11 -29.61
CA ARG A 346 31.48 17.87 -30.06
C ARG A 346 31.90 17.93 -31.52
N MET A 347 31.08 18.51 -32.40
CA MET A 347 31.40 18.67 -33.81
C MET A 347 32.46 19.75 -33.99
N GLU A 348 32.39 20.85 -33.24
CA GLU A 348 33.41 21.88 -33.20
C GLU A 348 34.77 21.31 -32.75
N ALA A 349 34.83 20.51 -31.69
CA ALA A 349 36.02 19.82 -31.23
C ALA A 349 36.59 18.90 -32.33
N ARG A 350 35.71 18.13 -33.00
CA ARG A 350 36.14 17.25 -34.11
C ARG A 350 36.65 17.99 -35.32
N VAL A 351 36.04 19.12 -35.68
CA VAL A 351 36.51 20.00 -36.75
C VAL A 351 37.86 20.61 -36.37
N ALA A 352 38.01 21.07 -35.11
CA ALA A 352 39.28 21.59 -34.60
C ALA A 352 40.41 20.55 -34.64
N GLU A 353 40.12 19.28 -34.28
CA GLU A 353 41.09 18.18 -34.40
C GLU A 353 41.48 17.91 -35.84
N LEU A 354 40.51 17.90 -36.77
CA LEU A 354 40.79 17.71 -38.21
C LEU A 354 41.62 18.84 -38.77
N VAL A 355 41.31 20.10 -38.46
CA VAL A 355 42.08 21.28 -38.89
C VAL A 355 43.47 21.26 -38.28
N ALA A 356 43.65 20.90 -37.01
CA ALA A 356 44.93 20.76 -36.38
C ALA A 356 45.79 19.62 -36.96
N GLY A 357 45.15 18.57 -37.52
CA GLY A 357 45.79 17.45 -38.17
C GLY A 357 46.33 17.77 -39.59
N GLU A 358 45.64 18.66 -40.32
CA GLU A 358 46.05 19.05 -41.68
C GLU A 358 47.35 19.89 -41.74
N HIS A 359 47.76 20.50 -40.65
CA HIS A 359 49.02 21.24 -40.57
C HIS A 359 50.28 20.37 -40.37
N ARG A 360 50.17 19.03 -40.40
CA ARG A 360 51.31 18.12 -40.32
C ARG A 360 51.85 17.64 -41.68
N HIS A 361 51.32 18.11 -42.77
CA HIS A 361 51.77 17.77 -44.11
C HIS A 361 52.20 19.06 -44.84
N GLY A 362 53.36 19.64 -44.45
CA GLY A 362 53.91 20.77 -45.12
C GLY A 362 55.32 21.04 -44.70
N LEU A 363 56.27 20.51 -45.47
CA LEU A 363 57.72 20.76 -45.59
C LEU A 363 58.63 19.82 -44.81
#